data_3c994fee08ace1ef978ebfb90ef7149c
#
_entry.id   3c994fee08ace1ef978ebfb90ef7149c
#
_cell.length_a   1.000
_cell.length_b   1.000
_cell.length_c   1.000
_cell.angle_alpha   90.00
_cell.angle_beta   90.00
_cell.angle_gamma   90.00
#
_symmetry.space_group_name_H-M   'P 1'
#
loop_
_entity.id
_entity.type
_entity.pdbx_description
1 polymer ?
#
loop_
_entity_poly.entity_id
_entity_poly.type
_entity_poly.pdbx_seq_one_letter_code
_entity_poly.pdbx_strand_id
1 'polypeptide(L)'
;MTLVSDQVTESFIDGASVRSAQTYPNIDPSTGATLGDVARAGGKEIDHAVTAARRAGRAWRTTTPEQRSELLSRLAGLIDGAAETLARLESEDSGKPLSQARTDARMCARYFRFYSHVIESYYGLSIPLRPDLHVYTRREPLGVTGNIVAWNYPMQLFGRGVAPAIATGNCAVLKPADETPRTAVYLARLAAEAGLPPGVVNVVTGLGPEAGAALAAHPGVDHLSFVGSTEVGSLIAGAAAKRVAPVTLELGGKSAHLVFGDADVERVAVVAASAILQNAGQTCSAGSRLLVDERVHDELLERIADRFAAVSIGPGITDPDLGPLVSRKQQNRVRGYVESAKGADIVYGGTVAEPDGITGGAYFTPTLIDGVDPAAPIAQEEIFGPVLTVTPFSTEDEAVALANGTDYALIGAVWTVDLARAHRVAAQVDGGQIFVNTYGAGGGVELPFGGFRKSGYGREKGVEALDAYTATKTIVVQL
;
A
#
# COMPACT_ATOMS: atom_id res chain seq x y z
N MET A 1 18.79 17.81 13.14
CA MET A 1 17.98 17.25 14.25
C MET A 1 18.52 15.86 14.55
N THR A 2 19.12 15.64 15.72
CA THR A 2 19.79 14.38 16.08
C THR A 2 18.71 13.28 16.21
N LEU A 3 18.84 12.20 15.45
CA LEU A 3 18.03 10.99 15.65
C LEU A 3 18.51 10.35 16.95
N VAL A 4 17.79 10.55 18.04
CA VAL A 4 18.12 10.00 19.36
C VAL A 4 17.42 8.66 19.48
N SER A 5 18.20 7.60 19.64
CA SER A 5 17.75 6.21 19.78
C SER A 5 16.94 5.89 21.04
N ASP A 6 16.78 6.83 21.96
CA ASP A 6 16.17 6.62 23.27
C ASP A 6 14.84 7.36 23.46
N GLN A 7 14.22 7.93 22.43
CA GLN A 7 12.97 8.65 22.56
C GLN A 7 11.77 7.80 22.14
N VAL A 8 10.73 7.83 22.97
CA VAL A 8 9.42 7.25 22.66
C VAL A 8 8.85 7.91 21.40
N THR A 9 8.44 7.11 20.41
CA THR A 9 7.66 7.59 19.26
C THR A 9 6.24 7.92 19.75
N GLU A 10 5.95 9.20 19.91
CA GLU A 10 4.66 9.70 20.41
C GLU A 10 3.67 9.92 19.26
N SER A 11 2.37 9.83 19.53
CA SER A 11 1.34 10.29 18.60
C SER A 11 1.50 11.78 18.30
N PHE A 12 1.01 12.22 17.12
CA PHE A 12 0.99 13.64 16.74
C PHE A 12 -0.46 14.08 16.50
N ILE A 13 -1.01 14.83 17.43
CA ILE A 13 -2.43 15.20 17.43
C ILE A 13 -2.53 16.71 17.64
N ASP A 14 -3.38 17.37 16.84
CA ASP A 14 -3.66 18.81 16.99
C ASP A 14 -2.41 19.70 16.93
N GLY A 15 -1.43 19.30 16.10
CA GLY A 15 -0.17 20.03 15.93
C GLY A 15 0.86 19.79 17.02
N ALA A 16 0.65 18.84 17.93
CA ALA A 16 1.54 18.57 19.06
C ALA A 16 1.79 17.07 19.27
N SER A 17 2.96 16.74 19.86
CA SER A 17 3.25 15.39 20.34
C SER A 17 2.39 15.04 21.56
N VAL A 18 1.81 13.84 21.55
CA VAL A 18 0.92 13.34 22.60
C VAL A 18 1.43 12.02 23.15
N ARG A 19 1.69 12.00 24.46
CA ARG A 19 2.13 10.80 25.18
C ARG A 19 0.95 9.90 25.51
N SER A 20 1.22 8.60 25.56
CA SER A 20 0.31 7.59 26.12
C SER A 20 0.87 7.05 27.43
N ALA A 21 -0.01 6.54 28.28
CA ALA A 21 0.39 5.99 29.58
C ALA A 21 1.21 4.69 29.45
N GLN A 22 1.08 4.00 28.31
CA GLN A 22 1.76 2.76 28.00
C GLN A 22 2.53 2.89 26.70
N THR A 23 3.57 2.07 26.55
CA THR A 23 4.37 1.93 25.33
C THR A 23 4.45 0.46 24.92
N TYR A 24 4.94 0.25 23.70
CA TYR A 24 5.37 -1.06 23.19
C TYR A 24 6.68 -0.91 22.42
N PRO A 25 7.54 -1.94 22.37
CA PRO A 25 8.82 -1.86 21.67
C PRO A 25 8.62 -1.83 20.14
N ASN A 26 9.36 -0.96 19.46
CA ASN A 26 9.58 -1.04 18.01
C ASN A 26 10.80 -1.93 17.76
N ILE A 27 10.68 -2.93 16.90
CA ILE A 27 11.70 -3.96 16.68
C ILE A 27 12.32 -3.81 15.29
N ASP A 28 13.64 -3.77 15.22
CA ASP A 28 14.39 -3.88 13.98
C ASP A 28 14.26 -5.32 13.42
N PRO A 29 13.62 -5.50 12.27
CA PRO A 29 13.48 -6.83 11.67
C PRO A 29 14.81 -7.43 11.16
N SER A 30 15.83 -6.60 10.99
CA SER A 30 17.16 -7.03 10.56
C SER A 30 17.94 -7.75 11.65
N THR A 31 17.72 -7.38 12.91
CA THR A 31 18.51 -7.87 14.05
C THR A 31 17.67 -8.47 15.17
N GLY A 32 16.38 -8.13 15.23
CA GLY A 32 15.50 -8.43 16.36
C GLY A 32 15.72 -7.52 17.58
N ALA A 33 16.58 -6.51 17.47
CA ALA A 33 16.83 -5.53 18.53
C ALA A 33 15.71 -4.49 18.63
N THR A 34 15.56 -3.89 19.79
CA THR A 34 14.62 -2.78 19.99
C THR A 34 15.23 -1.49 19.45
N LEU A 35 14.49 -0.81 18.56
CA LEU A 35 14.82 0.52 18.02
C LEU A 35 14.43 1.67 18.98
N GLY A 36 13.51 1.40 19.88
CA GLY A 36 12.94 2.36 20.83
C GLY A 36 11.51 1.96 21.18
N ASP A 37 10.86 2.77 21.98
CA ASP A 37 9.48 2.57 22.38
C ASP A 37 8.50 3.38 21.52
N VAL A 38 7.26 2.90 21.41
CA VAL A 38 6.15 3.57 20.72
C VAL A 38 4.99 3.77 21.69
N ALA A 39 4.38 4.94 21.67
CA ALA A 39 3.21 5.23 22.48
C ALA A 39 2.04 4.29 22.09
N ARG A 40 1.50 3.57 23.09
CA ARG A 40 0.34 2.68 22.93
C ARG A 40 -0.94 3.48 23.20
N ALA A 41 -1.36 4.23 22.17
CA ALA A 41 -2.60 4.98 22.21
C ALA A 41 -3.82 4.06 22.02
N GLY A 42 -4.96 4.51 22.52
CA GLY A 42 -6.23 3.80 22.45
C GLY A 42 -7.40 4.72 22.11
N GLY A 43 -8.59 4.34 22.54
CA GLY A 43 -9.83 5.07 22.23
C GLY A 43 -9.82 6.54 22.68
N LYS A 44 -9.13 6.88 23.76
CA LYS A 44 -9.04 8.26 24.28
C LYS A 44 -8.26 9.17 23.33
N GLU A 45 -7.11 8.72 22.84
CA GLU A 45 -6.28 9.47 21.91
C GLU A 45 -6.94 9.55 20.52
N ILE A 46 -7.67 8.52 20.10
CA ILE A 46 -8.50 8.54 18.89
C ILE A 46 -9.62 9.59 19.02
N ASP A 47 -10.35 9.63 20.13
CA ASP A 47 -11.39 10.65 20.38
C ASP A 47 -10.80 12.07 20.35
N HIS A 48 -9.63 12.28 20.96
CA HIS A 48 -8.90 13.54 20.91
C HIS A 48 -8.56 13.94 19.46
N ALA A 49 -8.00 13.02 18.66
CA ALA A 49 -7.63 13.27 17.27
C ALA A 49 -8.85 13.57 16.39
N VAL A 50 -9.95 12.84 16.54
CA VAL A 50 -11.19 13.07 15.78
C VAL A 50 -11.84 14.38 16.19
N THR A 51 -11.85 14.72 17.47
CA THR A 51 -12.35 16.01 17.97
C THR A 51 -11.53 17.17 17.41
N ALA A 52 -10.21 17.08 17.41
CA ALA A 52 -9.32 18.07 16.80
C ALA A 52 -9.58 18.22 15.28
N ALA A 53 -9.71 17.10 14.57
CA ALA A 53 -10.03 17.09 13.14
C ALA A 53 -11.40 17.73 12.84
N ARG A 54 -12.42 17.41 13.62
CA ARG A 54 -13.75 18.06 13.52
C ARG A 54 -13.71 19.56 13.73
N ARG A 55 -12.94 20.02 14.70
CA ARG A 55 -12.74 21.45 14.96
C ARG A 55 -12.03 22.13 13.80
N ALA A 56 -10.90 21.60 13.34
CA ALA A 56 -10.12 22.12 12.23
C ALA A 56 -10.91 22.15 10.92
N GLY A 57 -11.70 21.11 10.67
CA GLY A 57 -12.48 20.92 9.46
C GLY A 57 -13.50 22.04 9.19
N ARG A 58 -13.95 22.77 10.23
CA ARG A 58 -14.89 23.91 10.04
C ARG A 58 -14.26 25.01 9.20
N ALA A 59 -13.01 25.35 9.44
CA ALA A 59 -12.27 26.35 8.66
C ALA A 59 -11.63 25.75 7.42
N TRP A 60 -11.05 24.53 7.53
CA TRP A 60 -10.32 23.88 6.44
C TRP A 60 -11.20 23.64 5.20
N ARG A 61 -12.44 23.19 5.37
CA ARG A 61 -13.37 22.98 4.23
C ARG A 61 -13.75 24.24 3.46
N THR A 62 -13.52 25.43 4.04
CA THR A 62 -13.81 26.72 3.40
C THR A 62 -12.61 27.35 2.69
N THR A 63 -11.41 26.74 2.82
CA THR A 63 -10.22 27.17 2.08
C THR A 63 -10.42 26.96 0.57
N THR A 64 -9.79 27.82 -0.23
CA THR A 64 -9.85 27.65 -1.69
C THR A 64 -8.99 26.47 -2.15
N PRO A 65 -9.27 25.87 -3.33
CA PRO A 65 -8.39 24.86 -3.92
C PRO A 65 -6.94 25.35 -4.05
N GLU A 66 -6.73 26.61 -4.44
CA GLU A 66 -5.42 27.25 -4.56
C GLU A 66 -4.66 27.26 -3.22
N GLN A 67 -5.30 27.68 -2.13
CA GLN A 67 -4.68 27.67 -0.79
C GLN A 67 -4.26 26.25 -0.36
N ARG A 68 -5.08 25.24 -0.66
CA ARG A 68 -4.73 23.82 -0.39
C ARG A 68 -3.59 23.33 -1.28
N SER A 69 -3.62 23.70 -2.58
CA SER A 69 -2.57 23.40 -3.54
C SER A 69 -1.20 23.90 -3.08
N GLU A 70 -1.12 25.17 -2.65
CA GLU A 70 0.12 25.75 -2.12
C GLU A 70 0.68 25.00 -0.89
N LEU A 71 -0.18 24.66 0.08
CA LEU A 71 0.22 23.94 1.28
C LEU A 71 0.68 22.51 0.98
N LEU A 72 -0.02 21.80 0.08
CA LEU A 72 0.38 20.46 -0.36
C LEU A 72 1.72 20.52 -1.12
N SER A 73 1.92 21.52 -1.99
CA SER A 73 3.17 21.71 -2.72
C SER A 73 4.34 21.99 -1.78
N ARG A 74 4.12 22.83 -0.75
CA ARG A 74 5.12 23.10 0.29
C ARG A 74 5.47 21.85 1.08
N LEU A 75 4.46 21.07 1.48
CA LEU A 75 4.68 19.79 2.17
C LEU A 75 5.48 18.80 1.30
N ALA A 76 5.17 18.70 0.01
CA ALA A 76 5.95 17.89 -0.92
C ALA A 76 7.43 18.29 -0.95
N GLY A 77 7.73 19.59 -0.96
CA GLY A 77 9.10 20.10 -0.89
C GLY A 77 9.82 19.75 0.41
N LEU A 78 9.13 19.82 1.55
CA LEU A 78 9.69 19.40 2.85
C LEU A 78 9.95 17.90 2.92
N ILE A 79 9.07 17.07 2.36
CA ILE A 79 9.27 15.62 2.27
C ILE A 79 10.50 15.29 1.41
N ASP A 80 10.65 15.94 0.24
CA ASP A 80 11.84 15.77 -0.61
C ASP A 80 13.13 16.18 0.14
N GLY A 81 13.10 17.28 0.88
CA GLY A 81 14.23 17.75 1.71
C GLY A 81 14.58 16.79 2.86
N ALA A 82 13.61 16.01 3.34
CA ALA A 82 13.79 15.03 4.41
C ALA A 82 13.95 13.58 3.90
N ALA A 83 14.06 13.37 2.58
CA ALA A 83 13.98 12.04 1.97
C ALA A 83 14.96 11.01 2.54
N GLU A 84 16.21 11.41 2.83
CA GLU A 84 17.22 10.49 3.41
C GLU A 84 16.88 10.10 4.86
N THR A 85 16.38 11.04 5.67
CA THR A 85 15.94 10.77 7.04
C THR A 85 14.74 9.81 7.03
N LEU A 86 13.77 10.09 6.19
CA LEU A 86 12.57 9.25 6.03
C LEU A 86 12.92 7.85 5.54
N ALA A 87 13.82 7.74 4.55
CA ALA A 87 14.28 6.46 4.01
C ALA A 87 14.97 5.60 5.08
N ARG A 88 15.83 6.21 5.93
CA ARG A 88 16.46 5.50 7.04
C ARG A 88 15.44 5.00 8.05
N LEU A 89 14.50 5.85 8.48
CA LEU A 89 13.43 5.46 9.40
C LEU A 89 12.60 4.29 8.85
N GLU A 90 12.24 4.33 7.56
CA GLU A 90 11.48 3.23 6.93
C GLU A 90 12.31 1.95 6.81
N SER A 91 13.59 2.06 6.42
CA SER A 91 14.48 0.89 6.31
C SER A 91 14.70 0.21 7.67
N GLU A 92 14.88 0.99 8.73
CA GLU A 92 15.04 0.46 10.10
C GLU A 92 13.76 -0.18 10.63
N ASP A 93 12.57 0.45 10.41
CA ASP A 93 11.28 -0.09 10.87
C ASP A 93 10.85 -1.35 10.13
N SER A 94 11.03 -1.37 8.80
CA SER A 94 10.48 -2.42 7.93
C SER A 94 11.49 -3.45 7.45
N GLY A 95 12.80 -3.16 7.57
CA GLY A 95 13.87 -3.97 7.00
C GLY A 95 14.06 -3.80 5.49
N LYS A 96 13.33 -2.90 4.84
CA LYS A 96 13.39 -2.63 3.41
C LYS A 96 14.79 -2.11 3.00
N PRO A 97 15.36 -2.55 1.86
CA PRO A 97 16.60 -1.97 1.32
C PRO A 97 16.52 -0.45 1.18
N LEU A 98 17.59 0.25 1.55
CA LEU A 98 17.61 1.71 1.66
C LEU A 98 17.30 2.41 0.32
N SER A 99 17.72 1.86 -0.81
CA SER A 99 17.39 2.36 -2.15
C SER A 99 15.90 2.33 -2.45
N GLN A 100 15.20 1.27 -2.01
CA GLN A 100 13.75 1.15 -2.12
C GLN A 100 13.06 2.16 -1.19
N ALA A 101 13.53 2.31 0.06
CA ALA A 101 12.99 3.28 1.00
C ALA A 101 13.19 4.74 0.52
N ARG A 102 14.32 5.06 -0.13
CA ARG A 102 14.52 6.36 -0.80
C ARG A 102 13.53 6.60 -1.94
N THR A 103 13.19 5.54 -2.67
CA THR A 103 12.14 5.61 -3.71
C THR A 103 10.78 5.88 -3.08
N ASP A 104 10.45 5.24 -1.96
CA ASP A 104 9.19 5.43 -1.25
C ASP A 104 9.06 6.86 -0.69
N ALA A 105 10.15 7.46 -0.19
CA ALA A 105 10.16 8.87 0.24
C ALA A 105 9.84 9.83 -0.93
N ARG A 106 10.50 9.63 -2.09
CA ARG A 106 10.21 10.41 -3.31
C ARG A 106 8.76 10.23 -3.78
N MET A 107 8.26 8.99 -3.72
CA MET A 107 6.87 8.72 -4.07
C MET A 107 5.87 9.36 -3.11
N CYS A 108 6.17 9.39 -1.81
CA CYS A 108 5.36 10.12 -0.84
C CYS A 108 5.27 11.61 -1.20
N ALA A 109 6.38 12.28 -1.48
CA ALA A 109 6.38 13.67 -1.96
C ALA A 109 5.59 13.83 -3.27
N ARG A 110 5.70 12.85 -4.18
CA ARG A 110 4.99 12.85 -5.46
C ARG A 110 3.47 12.81 -5.29
N TYR A 111 2.92 12.10 -4.29
CA TYR A 111 1.47 12.11 -4.00
C TYR A 111 0.99 13.52 -3.63
N PHE A 112 1.67 14.21 -2.71
CA PHE A 112 1.29 15.57 -2.33
C PHE A 112 1.42 16.54 -3.51
N ARG A 113 2.47 16.44 -4.30
CA ARG A 113 2.66 17.26 -5.52
C ARG A 113 1.59 16.98 -6.57
N PHE A 114 1.22 15.73 -6.80
CA PHE A 114 0.17 15.38 -7.75
C PHE A 114 -1.17 15.99 -7.35
N TYR A 115 -1.60 15.79 -6.11
CA TYR A 115 -2.88 16.33 -5.67
C TYR A 115 -2.88 17.85 -5.49
N SER A 116 -1.73 18.49 -5.27
CA SER A 116 -1.64 19.95 -5.33
C SER A 116 -2.01 20.49 -6.71
N HIS A 117 -1.58 19.83 -7.78
CA HIS A 117 -1.88 20.26 -9.14
C HIS A 117 -3.31 19.89 -9.57
N VAL A 118 -3.81 18.73 -9.17
CA VAL A 118 -5.11 18.23 -9.64
C VAL A 118 -6.28 18.94 -8.98
N ILE A 119 -6.14 19.34 -7.71
CA ILE A 119 -7.28 19.87 -6.94
C ILE A 119 -7.85 21.16 -7.52
N GLU A 120 -7.04 21.99 -8.17
CA GLU A 120 -7.49 23.23 -8.80
C GLU A 120 -8.36 22.98 -10.05
N SER A 121 -8.34 21.75 -10.60
CA SER A 121 -9.13 21.36 -11.78
C SER A 121 -10.27 20.38 -11.45
N TYR A 122 -10.50 20.10 -10.16
CA TYR A 122 -11.52 19.15 -9.73
C TYR A 122 -12.85 19.84 -9.46
N TYR A 123 -13.67 19.97 -10.51
CA TYR A 123 -14.91 20.75 -10.51
C TYR A 123 -16.18 19.90 -10.42
N GLY A 124 -17.33 20.59 -10.14
CA GLY A 124 -18.66 20.10 -10.42
C GLY A 124 -19.08 20.40 -11.88
N LEU A 125 -20.34 20.13 -12.17
CA LEU A 125 -20.94 20.25 -13.50
C LEU A 125 -22.02 21.34 -13.52
N SER A 126 -22.21 22.00 -14.66
CA SER A 126 -23.43 22.72 -15.00
C SER A 126 -24.28 21.84 -15.91
N ILE A 127 -25.55 21.61 -15.52
CA ILE A 127 -26.44 20.62 -16.16
C ILE A 127 -27.59 21.38 -16.84
N PRO A 128 -27.67 21.43 -18.19
CA PRO A 128 -28.71 22.15 -18.92
C PRO A 128 -30.01 21.28 -18.95
N LEU A 129 -30.76 21.31 -17.84
CA LEU A 129 -31.96 20.45 -17.69
C LEU A 129 -33.17 21.09 -18.39
N ARG A 130 -33.50 22.36 -18.08
CA ARG A 130 -34.59 23.13 -18.65
C ARG A 130 -34.26 24.65 -18.66
N PRO A 131 -34.84 25.45 -19.55
CA PRO A 131 -34.53 26.88 -19.62
C PRO A 131 -34.88 27.69 -18.37
N ASP A 132 -35.87 27.23 -17.58
CA ASP A 132 -36.34 27.87 -16.35
C ASP A 132 -35.62 27.36 -15.07
N LEU A 133 -34.59 26.52 -15.24
CA LEU A 133 -33.79 25.98 -14.13
C LEU A 133 -32.29 26.22 -14.33
N HIS A 134 -31.63 26.71 -13.28
CA HIS A 134 -30.17 26.68 -13.20
C HIS A 134 -29.77 25.50 -12.30
N VAL A 135 -29.16 24.47 -12.91
CA VAL A 135 -28.77 23.23 -12.20
C VAL A 135 -27.26 23.08 -12.27
N TYR A 136 -26.66 22.89 -11.09
CA TYR A 136 -25.22 22.61 -10.99
C TYR A 136 -24.89 21.64 -9.85
N THR A 137 -23.73 21.01 -9.95
CA THR A 137 -23.20 20.16 -8.88
C THR A 137 -21.98 20.79 -8.23
N ARG A 138 -21.75 20.41 -6.97
CA ARG A 138 -20.53 20.72 -6.21
C ARG A 138 -19.92 19.46 -5.66
N ARG A 139 -18.60 19.44 -5.53
CA ARG A 139 -17.86 18.42 -4.80
C ARG A 139 -17.66 18.89 -3.36
N GLU A 140 -18.32 18.25 -2.42
CA GLU A 140 -18.26 18.62 -1.00
C GLU A 140 -17.39 17.63 -0.24
N PRO A 141 -16.45 18.08 0.66
CA PRO A 141 -15.68 17.19 1.49
C PRO A 141 -16.59 16.40 2.44
N LEU A 142 -16.26 15.15 2.68
CA LEU A 142 -17.01 14.28 3.60
C LEU A 142 -16.87 14.73 5.07
N GLY A 143 -15.67 15.17 5.48
CA GLY A 143 -15.41 15.67 6.83
C GLY A 143 -14.12 15.12 7.44
N VAL A 144 -14.21 14.18 8.39
CA VAL A 144 -13.06 13.52 8.99
C VAL A 144 -12.85 12.15 8.34
N THR A 145 -11.65 11.91 7.81
CA THR A 145 -11.25 10.63 7.23
C THR A 145 -10.37 9.86 8.20
N GLY A 146 -10.73 8.61 8.47
CA GLY A 146 -9.91 7.66 9.21
C GLY A 146 -9.09 6.82 8.26
N ASN A 147 -7.77 6.84 8.37
CA ASN A 147 -6.87 6.10 7.51
C ASN A 147 -6.10 5.07 8.36
N ILE A 148 -6.27 3.79 8.08
CA ILE A 148 -5.56 2.71 8.78
C ILE A 148 -4.68 2.02 7.76
N VAL A 149 -3.36 2.12 7.94
CA VAL A 149 -2.39 1.72 6.91
C VAL A 149 -1.52 0.55 7.35
N ALA A 150 -1.09 -0.25 6.36
CA ALA A 150 -0.23 -1.39 6.55
C ALA A 150 1.26 -0.97 6.70
N TRP A 151 2.07 -1.92 7.14
CA TRP A 151 3.49 -1.73 7.46
C TRP A 151 4.45 -1.80 6.26
N ASN A 152 3.99 -2.28 5.11
CA ASN A 152 4.88 -2.59 3.98
C ASN A 152 5.35 -1.38 3.16
N TYR A 153 4.54 -0.31 3.09
CA TYR A 153 4.86 0.95 2.41
C TYR A 153 4.38 2.16 3.22
N PRO A 154 4.83 2.35 4.47
CA PRO A 154 4.23 3.31 5.39
C PRO A 154 4.21 4.74 4.86
N MET A 155 5.30 5.22 4.21
CA MET A 155 5.34 6.57 3.62
C MET A 155 4.40 6.71 2.42
N GLN A 156 4.40 5.73 1.51
CA GLN A 156 3.51 5.78 0.35
C GLN A 156 2.03 5.72 0.77
N LEU A 157 1.69 4.87 1.73
CA LEU A 157 0.31 4.73 2.24
C LEU A 157 -0.15 5.96 3.00
N PHE A 158 0.77 6.64 3.71
CA PHE A 158 0.48 7.97 4.25
C PHE A 158 0.11 8.95 3.13
N GLY A 159 0.93 9.05 2.08
CA GLY A 159 0.68 9.92 0.93
C GLY A 159 -0.63 9.58 0.21
N ARG A 160 -0.91 8.29 0.00
CA ARG A 160 -2.12 7.79 -0.69
C ARG A 160 -3.42 8.14 0.03
N GLY A 161 -3.43 8.05 1.36
CA GLY A 161 -4.62 8.34 2.16
C GLY A 161 -4.76 9.82 2.51
N VAL A 162 -3.66 10.46 2.96
CA VAL A 162 -3.72 11.83 3.50
C VAL A 162 -3.77 12.89 2.40
N ALA A 163 -2.99 12.74 1.31
CA ALA A 163 -2.90 13.80 0.30
C ALA A 163 -4.25 14.07 -0.40
N PRO A 164 -4.99 13.08 -0.94
CA PRO A 164 -6.31 13.33 -1.54
C PRO A 164 -7.35 13.80 -0.51
N ALA A 165 -7.28 13.29 0.74
CA ALA A 165 -8.18 13.71 1.80
C ALA A 165 -8.07 15.21 2.09
N ILE A 166 -6.86 15.70 2.38
CA ILE A 166 -6.68 17.14 2.70
C ILE A 166 -6.80 18.03 1.46
N ALA A 167 -6.44 17.57 0.26
CA ALA A 167 -6.64 18.28 -0.99
C ALA A 167 -8.13 18.62 -1.21
N THR A 168 -9.02 17.68 -0.91
CA THR A 168 -10.48 17.86 -1.07
C THR A 168 -11.13 18.61 0.08
N GLY A 169 -10.36 19.04 1.11
CA GLY A 169 -10.88 19.83 2.23
C GLY A 169 -11.33 18.99 3.43
N ASN A 170 -11.00 17.69 3.47
CA ASN A 170 -11.20 16.86 4.65
C ASN A 170 -10.03 17.01 5.64
N CYS A 171 -10.23 16.55 6.88
CA CYS A 171 -9.18 16.37 7.87
C CYS A 171 -8.90 14.88 8.05
N ALA A 172 -7.63 14.53 8.22
CA ALA A 172 -7.19 13.14 8.32
C ALA A 172 -6.79 12.75 9.74
N VAL A 173 -7.25 11.57 10.17
CA VAL A 173 -6.73 10.85 11.34
C VAL A 173 -6.14 9.55 10.81
N LEU A 174 -4.82 9.39 10.92
CA LEU A 174 -4.12 8.20 10.42
C LEU A 174 -3.60 7.36 11.58
N LYS A 175 -3.87 6.06 11.51
CA LYS A 175 -3.26 5.05 12.38
C LYS A 175 -2.21 4.27 11.56
N PRO A 176 -0.90 4.46 11.81
CA PRO A 176 0.15 3.67 11.16
C PRO A 176 0.14 2.23 11.67
N ALA A 177 0.76 1.31 10.94
CA ALA A 177 0.98 -0.04 11.44
C ALA A 177 1.83 -0.05 12.72
N ASP A 178 1.65 -1.09 13.50
CA ASP A 178 2.31 -1.24 14.81
C ASP A 178 3.84 -1.34 14.64
N GLU A 179 4.27 -1.99 13.56
CA GLU A 179 5.68 -2.24 13.23
C GLU A 179 6.40 -1.03 12.64
N THR A 180 5.68 -0.09 11.98
CA THR A 180 6.32 0.99 11.19
C THR A 180 5.71 2.38 11.46
N PRO A 181 5.74 2.86 12.72
CA PRO A 181 5.03 4.10 13.08
C PRO A 181 5.84 5.37 12.81
N ARG A 182 7.19 5.31 12.78
CA ARG A 182 8.06 6.47 12.90
C ARG A 182 7.94 7.43 11.72
N THR A 183 7.85 6.92 10.50
CA THR A 183 7.73 7.77 9.29
C THR A 183 6.42 8.54 9.26
N ALA A 184 5.30 7.94 9.69
CA ALA A 184 4.00 8.61 9.71
C ALA A 184 3.99 9.79 10.71
N VAL A 185 4.58 9.60 11.90
CA VAL A 185 4.73 10.68 12.90
C VAL A 185 5.63 11.80 12.38
N TYR A 186 6.74 11.45 11.71
CA TYR A 186 7.63 12.43 11.10
C TYR A 186 6.92 13.24 10.02
N LEU A 187 6.16 12.59 9.13
CA LEU A 187 5.39 13.23 8.06
C LEU A 187 4.31 14.18 8.62
N ALA A 188 3.67 13.83 9.73
CA ALA A 188 2.70 14.72 10.38
C ALA A 188 3.36 16.00 10.95
N ARG A 189 4.60 15.90 11.45
CA ARG A 189 5.39 17.07 11.87
C ARG A 189 5.77 17.96 10.66
N LEU A 190 6.17 17.36 9.53
CA LEU A 190 6.40 18.10 8.30
C LEU A 190 5.13 18.78 7.77
N ALA A 191 3.96 18.16 7.96
CA ALA A 191 2.68 18.77 7.60
C ALA A 191 2.41 20.05 8.42
N ALA A 192 2.71 20.04 9.72
CA ALA A 192 2.63 21.24 10.57
C ALA A 192 3.66 22.30 10.17
N GLU A 193 4.90 21.90 9.85
CA GLU A 193 5.96 22.79 9.35
C GLU A 193 5.59 23.44 8.01
N ALA A 194 4.90 22.72 7.14
CA ALA A 194 4.37 23.24 5.88
C ALA A 194 3.29 24.33 6.08
N GLY A 195 2.77 24.47 7.29
CA GLY A 195 1.73 25.42 7.65
C GLY A 195 0.31 24.87 7.60
N LEU A 196 0.13 23.56 7.52
CA LEU A 196 -1.20 22.95 7.69
C LEU A 196 -1.72 23.25 9.11
N PRO A 197 -2.98 23.71 9.25
CA PRO A 197 -3.52 24.04 10.56
C PRO A 197 -3.55 22.85 11.53
N PRO A 198 -3.35 23.06 12.84
CA PRO A 198 -3.53 22.02 13.85
C PRO A 198 -4.86 21.28 13.69
N GLY A 199 -4.82 19.95 13.73
CA GLY A 199 -5.99 19.09 13.55
C GLY A 199 -6.31 18.69 12.12
N VAL A 200 -5.71 19.30 11.08
CA VAL A 200 -5.92 18.88 9.68
C VAL A 200 -5.28 17.51 9.42
N VAL A 201 -4.10 17.27 9.95
CA VAL A 201 -3.42 15.97 9.91
C VAL A 201 -3.10 15.52 11.34
N ASN A 202 -3.58 14.33 11.69
CA ASN A 202 -3.34 13.72 12.99
C ASN A 202 -2.83 12.29 12.79
N VAL A 203 -1.83 11.89 13.55
CA VAL A 203 -1.29 10.52 13.56
C VAL A 203 -1.40 9.96 14.96
N VAL A 204 -2.11 8.84 15.11
CA VAL A 204 -2.30 8.15 16.38
C VAL A 204 -1.60 6.80 16.31
N THR A 205 -0.51 6.65 17.05
CA THR A 205 0.21 5.37 17.20
C THR A 205 -0.59 4.41 18.09
N GLY A 206 -0.20 3.14 18.16
CA GLY A 206 -0.89 2.16 18.99
C GLY A 206 -1.28 0.91 18.23
N LEU A 207 -1.72 -0.10 18.96
CA LEU A 207 -1.99 -1.43 18.39
C LEU A 207 -3.26 -1.45 17.53
N GLY A 208 -3.24 -2.25 16.47
CA GLY A 208 -4.39 -2.42 15.55
C GLY A 208 -5.71 -2.72 16.26
N PRO A 209 -5.76 -3.75 17.16
CA PRO A 209 -6.97 -4.11 17.89
C PRO A 209 -7.49 -3.03 18.87
N GLU A 210 -6.66 -2.05 19.23
CA GLU A 210 -6.98 -0.98 20.16
C GLU A 210 -7.27 0.34 19.41
N ALA A 211 -6.23 1.04 18.97
CA ALA A 211 -6.37 2.31 18.25
C ALA A 211 -7.05 2.17 16.88
N GLY A 212 -6.70 1.11 16.11
CA GLY A 212 -7.31 0.84 14.81
C GLY A 212 -8.80 0.54 14.92
N ALA A 213 -9.18 -0.36 15.83
CA ALA A 213 -10.59 -0.70 16.08
C ALA A 213 -11.38 0.50 16.60
N ALA A 214 -10.78 1.31 17.51
CA ALA A 214 -11.40 2.53 17.99
C ALA A 214 -11.65 3.55 16.88
N LEU A 215 -10.66 3.77 15.98
CA LEU A 215 -10.79 4.67 14.82
C LEU A 215 -11.88 4.17 13.86
N ALA A 216 -11.89 2.87 13.56
CA ALA A 216 -12.88 2.26 12.68
C ALA A 216 -14.30 2.39 13.21
N ALA A 217 -14.50 2.29 14.52
CA ALA A 217 -15.82 2.37 15.17
C ALA A 217 -16.24 3.80 15.54
N HIS A 218 -15.35 4.80 15.44
CA HIS A 218 -15.59 6.13 15.98
C HIS A 218 -16.72 6.87 15.24
N PRO A 219 -17.77 7.37 15.94
CA PRO A 219 -18.94 7.99 15.30
C PRO A 219 -18.63 9.30 14.58
N GLY A 220 -17.53 9.96 14.94
CA GLY A 220 -17.05 11.20 14.33
C GLY A 220 -16.20 11.02 13.08
N VAL A 221 -16.03 9.81 12.55
CA VAL A 221 -15.30 9.54 11.30
C VAL A 221 -16.29 9.37 10.16
N ASP A 222 -16.17 10.17 9.11
CA ASP A 222 -17.12 10.23 8.00
C ASP A 222 -16.74 9.33 6.82
N HIS A 223 -15.47 8.92 6.72
CA HIS A 223 -14.95 8.00 5.70
C HIS A 223 -13.82 7.17 6.31
N LEU A 224 -13.69 5.92 5.89
CA LEU A 224 -12.56 5.06 6.24
C LEU A 224 -11.80 4.65 4.97
N SER A 225 -10.47 4.74 5.03
CA SER A 225 -9.55 4.07 4.11
C SER A 225 -8.74 3.04 4.88
N PHE A 226 -8.73 1.81 4.41
CA PHE A 226 -7.99 0.71 5.03
C PHE A 226 -7.12 0.01 4.00
N VAL A 227 -5.84 -0.17 4.33
CA VAL A 227 -4.89 -0.99 3.59
C VAL A 227 -4.38 -2.10 4.50
N GLY A 228 -4.59 -3.36 4.11
CA GLY A 228 -4.16 -4.50 4.92
C GLY A 228 -4.74 -5.83 4.48
N SER A 229 -4.89 -6.79 5.41
CA SER A 229 -5.43 -8.11 5.09
C SER A 229 -6.93 -8.10 4.83
N THR A 230 -7.42 -9.03 4.02
CA THR A 230 -8.86 -9.22 3.74
C THR A 230 -9.67 -9.46 5.01
N GLU A 231 -9.12 -10.22 5.96
CA GLU A 231 -9.76 -10.50 7.25
C GLU A 231 -10.04 -9.20 8.03
N VAL A 232 -9.01 -8.38 8.21
CA VAL A 232 -9.14 -7.09 8.93
C VAL A 232 -10.01 -6.12 8.14
N GLY A 233 -9.88 -6.07 6.80
CA GLY A 233 -10.71 -5.25 5.92
C GLY A 233 -12.22 -5.53 6.10
N SER A 234 -12.59 -6.80 6.26
CA SER A 234 -13.97 -7.20 6.54
C SER A 234 -14.46 -6.67 7.88
N LEU A 235 -13.63 -6.67 8.92
CA LEU A 235 -13.96 -6.09 10.22
C LEU A 235 -14.15 -4.56 10.14
N ILE A 236 -13.27 -3.87 9.40
CA ILE A 236 -13.34 -2.42 9.16
C ILE A 236 -14.64 -2.07 8.42
N ALA A 237 -14.96 -2.79 7.33
CA ALA A 237 -16.21 -2.61 6.60
C ALA A 237 -17.44 -2.82 7.49
N GLY A 238 -17.42 -3.87 8.32
CA GLY A 238 -18.48 -4.15 9.28
C GLY A 238 -18.66 -3.04 10.32
N ALA A 239 -17.57 -2.45 10.81
CA ALA A 239 -17.61 -1.31 11.73
C ALA A 239 -18.19 -0.05 11.06
N ALA A 240 -17.80 0.24 9.83
CA ALA A 240 -18.31 1.37 9.04
C ALA A 240 -19.80 1.21 8.69
N ALA A 241 -20.25 -0.01 8.34
CA ALA A 241 -21.61 -0.31 7.97
C ALA A 241 -22.63 0.07 9.08
N LYS A 242 -22.24 -0.06 10.36
CA LYS A 242 -23.11 0.29 11.51
C LYS A 242 -23.51 1.77 11.53
N ARG A 243 -22.78 2.64 10.85
CA ARG A 243 -23.05 4.09 10.77
C ARG A 243 -23.19 4.60 9.33
N VAL A 244 -23.22 3.66 8.35
CA VAL A 244 -23.35 3.98 6.91
C VAL A 244 -22.22 4.88 6.39
N ALA A 245 -21.02 4.75 6.97
CA ALA A 245 -19.84 5.47 6.49
C ALA A 245 -19.25 4.80 5.24
N PRO A 246 -18.91 5.54 4.18
CA PRO A 246 -18.21 4.98 3.03
C PRO A 246 -16.82 4.49 3.42
N VAL A 247 -16.36 3.44 2.71
CA VAL A 247 -15.08 2.79 2.96
C VAL A 247 -14.35 2.56 1.64
N THR A 248 -13.06 2.81 1.62
CA THR A 248 -12.12 2.34 0.58
C THR A 248 -11.28 1.21 1.18
N LEU A 249 -11.27 0.04 0.54
CA LEU A 249 -10.51 -1.12 0.98
C LEU A 249 -9.47 -1.50 -0.08
N GLU A 250 -8.19 -1.48 0.31
CA GLU A 250 -7.07 -1.97 -0.47
C GLU A 250 -6.47 -3.17 0.25
N LEU A 251 -6.76 -4.36 -0.27
CA LEU A 251 -6.50 -5.61 0.44
C LEU A 251 -5.46 -6.46 -0.29
N GLY A 252 -5.37 -7.72 0.07
CA GLY A 252 -4.39 -8.64 -0.48
C GLY A 252 -4.54 -8.92 -1.98
N GLY A 253 -3.54 -9.57 -2.55
CA GLY A 253 -3.51 -10.00 -3.93
C GLY A 253 -2.83 -11.36 -4.11
N LYS A 254 -3.12 -12.01 -5.24
CA LYS A 254 -2.42 -13.21 -5.72
C LYS A 254 -2.13 -13.03 -7.22
N SER A 255 -1.44 -11.95 -7.53
CA SER A 255 -1.24 -11.45 -8.89
C SER A 255 -0.46 -12.43 -9.77
N ALA A 256 -0.87 -12.54 -11.04
CA ALA A 256 -0.29 -13.47 -11.98
C ALA A 256 0.47 -12.77 -13.12
N HIS A 257 1.59 -13.36 -13.54
CA HIS A 257 2.21 -13.15 -14.84
C HIS A 257 1.74 -14.26 -15.77
N LEU A 258 1.07 -13.94 -16.89
CA LEU A 258 0.69 -14.87 -17.94
C LEU A 258 1.73 -14.78 -19.05
N VAL A 259 2.58 -15.79 -19.17
CA VAL A 259 3.72 -15.81 -20.10
C VAL A 259 3.43 -16.74 -21.27
N PHE A 260 3.15 -16.18 -22.44
CA PHE A 260 2.91 -16.95 -23.64
C PHE A 260 4.22 -17.34 -24.34
N GLY A 261 4.19 -18.42 -25.14
CA GLY A 261 5.36 -18.99 -25.77
C GLY A 261 6.07 -18.12 -26.83
N ASP A 262 5.53 -16.93 -27.12
CA ASP A 262 6.14 -15.91 -27.98
C ASP A 262 6.71 -14.72 -27.18
N ALA A 263 6.69 -14.79 -25.86
CA ALA A 263 7.22 -13.73 -25.01
C ALA A 263 8.76 -13.65 -25.03
N ASP A 264 9.29 -12.47 -24.75
CA ASP A 264 10.71 -12.29 -24.47
C ASP A 264 11.05 -12.85 -23.08
N VAL A 265 11.50 -14.11 -23.06
CA VAL A 265 11.77 -14.89 -21.83
C VAL A 265 12.78 -14.20 -20.93
N GLU A 266 13.85 -13.59 -21.49
CA GLU A 266 14.86 -12.87 -20.70
C GLU A 266 14.24 -11.66 -19.98
N ARG A 267 13.44 -10.89 -20.68
CA ARG A 267 12.74 -9.75 -20.10
C ARG A 267 11.73 -10.17 -19.03
N VAL A 268 11.00 -11.26 -19.28
CA VAL A 268 10.08 -11.82 -18.28
C VAL A 268 10.83 -12.23 -17.04
N ALA A 269 11.95 -12.95 -17.14
CA ALA A 269 12.75 -13.41 -16.02
C ALA A 269 13.23 -12.24 -15.14
N VAL A 270 13.74 -11.16 -15.79
CA VAL A 270 14.16 -9.93 -15.06
C VAL A 270 13.00 -9.34 -14.28
N VAL A 271 11.86 -9.14 -14.93
CA VAL A 271 10.75 -8.39 -14.33
C VAL A 271 10.00 -9.23 -13.30
N ALA A 272 9.77 -10.52 -13.57
CA ALA A 272 9.10 -11.41 -12.63
C ALA A 272 9.93 -11.62 -11.34
N ALA A 273 11.25 -11.83 -11.48
CA ALA A 273 12.14 -11.89 -10.31
C ALA A 273 12.11 -10.58 -9.52
N SER A 274 12.25 -9.42 -10.17
CA SER A 274 12.20 -8.13 -9.50
C SER A 274 10.86 -7.87 -8.80
N ALA A 275 9.75 -8.28 -9.41
CA ALA A 275 8.41 -8.07 -8.87
C ALA A 275 8.15 -8.83 -7.56
N ILE A 276 8.72 -10.05 -7.43
CA ILE A 276 8.58 -10.85 -6.20
C ILE A 276 9.64 -10.51 -5.15
N LEU A 277 10.81 -10.00 -5.56
CA LEU A 277 11.88 -9.62 -4.65
C LEU A 277 11.67 -8.25 -4.03
N GLN A 278 10.90 -7.37 -4.66
CA GLN A 278 10.61 -6.04 -4.14
C GLN A 278 10.02 -6.13 -2.72
N ASN A 279 10.64 -5.42 -1.77
CA ASN A 279 10.27 -5.44 -0.36
C ASN A 279 10.14 -6.87 0.22
N ALA A 280 10.99 -7.79 -0.22
CA ALA A 280 10.96 -9.22 0.13
C ALA A 280 9.59 -9.88 -0.15
N GLY A 281 8.93 -9.52 -1.25
CA GLY A 281 7.61 -10.03 -1.63
C GLY A 281 6.45 -9.51 -0.77
N GLN A 282 6.71 -8.58 0.13
CA GLN A 282 5.74 -7.99 1.06
C GLN A 282 4.98 -6.84 0.40
N THR A 283 4.37 -7.14 -0.73
CA THR A 283 3.64 -6.19 -1.59
C THR A 283 2.30 -6.80 -1.99
N CYS A 284 1.21 -6.08 -1.79
CA CYS A 284 -0.13 -6.53 -2.21
C CYS A 284 -0.20 -6.82 -3.72
N SER A 285 0.59 -6.09 -4.48
CA SER A 285 0.76 -6.24 -5.93
C SER A 285 1.95 -7.11 -6.32
N ALA A 286 2.51 -7.94 -5.43
CA ALA A 286 3.57 -8.87 -5.81
C ALA A 286 3.09 -9.83 -6.89
N GLY A 287 3.87 -9.99 -7.97
CA GLY A 287 3.61 -10.98 -9.02
C GLY A 287 3.98 -12.38 -8.54
N SER A 288 3.20 -12.93 -7.62
CA SER A 288 3.53 -14.14 -6.86
C SER A 288 3.16 -15.44 -7.55
N ARG A 289 2.46 -15.37 -8.69
CA ARG A 289 2.17 -16.51 -9.56
C ARG A 289 2.75 -16.30 -10.95
N LEU A 290 3.44 -17.30 -11.47
CA LEU A 290 3.92 -17.38 -12.83
C LEU A 290 3.12 -18.45 -13.57
N LEU A 291 2.22 -18.03 -14.45
CA LEU A 291 1.49 -18.91 -15.36
C LEU A 291 2.24 -18.90 -16.68
N VAL A 292 2.79 -20.03 -17.08
CA VAL A 292 3.77 -20.08 -18.17
C VAL A 292 3.38 -21.12 -19.22
N ASP A 293 3.47 -20.73 -20.49
CA ASP A 293 3.29 -21.64 -21.62
C ASP A 293 4.35 -22.75 -21.59
N GLU A 294 3.95 -24.02 -21.70
CA GLU A 294 4.83 -25.20 -21.63
C GLU A 294 6.06 -25.09 -22.53
N ARG A 295 5.98 -24.35 -23.64
CA ARG A 295 7.07 -24.21 -24.62
C ARG A 295 8.26 -23.40 -24.13
N VAL A 296 8.06 -22.53 -23.14
CA VAL A 296 9.10 -21.65 -22.59
C VAL A 296 9.30 -21.85 -21.09
N HIS A 297 8.63 -22.86 -20.52
CA HIS A 297 8.61 -23.14 -19.09
C HIS A 297 10.02 -23.37 -18.52
N ASP A 298 10.75 -24.39 -19.01
CA ASP A 298 12.03 -24.79 -18.45
C ASP A 298 13.07 -23.66 -18.57
N GLU A 299 13.14 -23.00 -19.73
CA GLU A 299 14.04 -21.88 -19.96
C GLU A 299 13.77 -20.72 -18.98
N LEU A 300 12.50 -20.41 -18.75
CA LEU A 300 12.13 -19.32 -17.84
C LEU A 300 12.46 -19.65 -16.39
N LEU A 301 12.22 -20.89 -15.94
CA LEU A 301 12.55 -21.34 -14.61
C LEU A 301 14.05 -21.25 -14.34
N GLU A 302 14.88 -21.76 -15.25
CA GLU A 302 16.35 -21.68 -15.14
C GLU A 302 16.81 -20.24 -14.99
N ARG A 303 16.33 -19.33 -15.85
CA ARG A 303 16.69 -17.91 -15.79
C ARG A 303 16.27 -17.21 -14.51
N ILE A 304 15.11 -17.55 -13.94
CA ILE A 304 14.64 -16.99 -12.66
C ILE A 304 15.46 -17.56 -11.51
N ALA A 305 15.76 -18.87 -11.51
CA ALA A 305 16.57 -19.52 -10.49
C ALA A 305 17.98 -18.90 -10.43
N ASP A 306 18.62 -18.67 -11.56
CA ASP A 306 19.92 -17.99 -11.67
C ASP A 306 19.89 -16.59 -11.06
N ARG A 307 18.82 -15.83 -11.31
CA ARG A 307 18.63 -14.50 -10.74
C ARG A 307 18.46 -14.55 -9.23
N PHE A 308 17.70 -15.52 -8.73
CA PHE A 308 17.52 -15.72 -7.29
C PHE A 308 18.83 -16.11 -6.60
N ALA A 309 19.67 -16.92 -7.27
CA ALA A 309 20.98 -17.31 -6.78
C ALA A 309 21.98 -16.14 -6.66
N ALA A 310 21.82 -15.11 -7.46
CA ALA A 310 22.66 -13.92 -7.46
C ALA A 310 22.23 -12.86 -6.41
N VAL A 311 21.12 -13.05 -5.70
CA VAL A 311 20.57 -12.07 -4.75
C VAL A 311 21.41 -11.99 -3.48
N SER A 312 21.88 -10.80 -3.16
CA SER A 312 22.48 -10.50 -1.85
C SER A 312 21.40 -10.32 -0.78
N ILE A 313 21.57 -10.97 0.38
CA ILE A 313 20.63 -10.88 1.51
C ILE A 313 21.33 -10.22 2.70
N GLY A 314 20.69 -9.23 3.32
CA GLY A 314 21.28 -8.52 4.46
C GLY A 314 20.37 -7.46 5.07
N PRO A 315 20.86 -6.70 6.08
CA PRO A 315 20.10 -5.61 6.69
C PRO A 315 19.72 -4.55 5.68
N GLY A 316 18.45 -4.13 5.68
CA GLY A 316 17.96 -3.13 4.72
C GLY A 316 18.78 -1.85 4.67
N ILE A 317 19.29 -1.41 5.82
CA ILE A 317 20.13 -0.19 5.93
C ILE A 317 21.47 -0.29 5.19
N THR A 318 21.96 -1.50 4.91
CA THR A 318 23.19 -1.74 4.13
C THR A 318 22.93 -1.82 2.62
N ASP A 319 21.67 -1.68 2.23
CA ASP A 319 21.19 -1.66 0.84
C ASP A 319 21.46 -2.95 0.04
N PRO A 320 21.14 -4.15 0.57
CA PRO A 320 21.22 -5.40 -0.18
C PRO A 320 20.08 -5.48 -1.22
N ASP A 321 20.13 -6.50 -2.10
CA ASP A 321 19.01 -6.77 -3.02
C ASP A 321 17.74 -7.20 -2.27
N LEU A 322 17.88 -7.96 -1.18
CA LEU A 322 16.79 -8.49 -0.36
C LEU A 322 17.04 -8.20 1.13
N GLY A 323 16.13 -7.45 1.74
CA GLY A 323 16.07 -7.24 3.18
C GLY A 323 15.33 -8.39 3.91
N PRO A 324 15.18 -8.29 5.26
CA PRO A 324 14.36 -9.22 6.03
C PRO A 324 12.87 -9.05 5.77
N LEU A 325 12.09 -10.03 6.16
CA LEU A 325 10.66 -9.89 6.41
C LEU A 325 10.44 -9.00 7.65
N VAL A 326 9.31 -8.32 7.73
CA VAL A 326 9.04 -7.32 8.79
C VAL A 326 9.10 -7.89 10.21
N SER A 327 8.93 -9.19 10.38
CA SER A 327 8.95 -9.83 11.70
C SER A 327 9.16 -11.34 11.63
N ARG A 328 9.55 -11.94 12.74
CA ARG A 328 9.59 -13.40 12.91
C ARG A 328 8.23 -14.06 12.71
N LYS A 329 7.13 -13.36 13.05
CA LYS A 329 5.77 -13.83 12.80
C LYS A 329 5.53 -13.99 11.29
N GLN A 330 5.94 -13.00 10.50
CA GLN A 330 5.82 -13.06 9.04
C GLN A 330 6.74 -14.13 8.45
N GLN A 331 7.97 -14.25 8.94
CA GLN A 331 8.89 -15.32 8.53
C GLN A 331 8.31 -16.71 8.75
N ASN A 332 7.71 -16.97 9.93
CA ASN A 332 7.06 -18.23 10.23
C ASN A 332 5.85 -18.50 9.32
N ARG A 333 5.09 -17.47 8.98
CA ARG A 333 3.98 -17.56 8.02
C ARG A 333 4.48 -18.00 6.64
N VAL A 334 5.51 -17.34 6.10
CA VAL A 334 6.11 -17.67 4.80
C VAL A 334 6.64 -19.10 4.80
N ARG A 335 7.40 -19.47 5.84
CA ARG A 335 7.90 -20.85 6.02
C ARG A 335 6.77 -21.88 6.00
N GLY A 336 5.69 -21.62 6.73
CA GLY A 336 4.53 -22.54 6.79
C GLY A 336 3.88 -22.75 5.41
N TYR A 337 3.78 -21.73 4.57
CA TYR A 337 3.30 -21.88 3.18
C TYR A 337 4.26 -22.76 2.35
N VAL A 338 5.56 -22.52 2.41
CA VAL A 338 6.55 -23.31 1.67
C VAL A 338 6.53 -24.77 2.12
N GLU A 339 6.49 -25.04 3.43
CA GLU A 339 6.38 -26.39 3.99
C GLU A 339 5.06 -27.09 3.60
N SER A 340 4.00 -26.32 3.28
CA SER A 340 2.72 -26.86 2.84
C SER A 340 2.65 -27.23 1.36
N ALA A 341 3.64 -26.86 0.55
CA ALA A 341 3.70 -27.11 -0.90
C ALA A 341 4.03 -28.58 -1.23
N LYS A 342 3.24 -29.50 -0.71
CA LYS A 342 3.47 -30.93 -0.91
C LYS A 342 3.21 -31.35 -2.36
N GLY A 343 4.14 -32.09 -2.94
CA GLY A 343 4.04 -32.59 -4.31
C GLY A 343 4.48 -31.58 -5.38
N ALA A 344 4.90 -30.39 -4.99
CA ALA A 344 5.53 -29.40 -5.85
C ALA A 344 7.06 -29.43 -5.66
N ASP A 345 7.80 -28.99 -6.67
CA ASP A 345 9.26 -28.98 -6.66
C ASP A 345 9.80 -27.62 -6.25
N ILE A 346 10.57 -27.55 -5.17
CA ILE A 346 11.30 -26.35 -4.80
C ILE A 346 12.55 -26.26 -5.69
N VAL A 347 12.44 -25.47 -6.75
CA VAL A 347 13.52 -25.26 -7.73
C VAL A 347 14.66 -24.44 -7.13
N TYR A 348 14.33 -23.47 -6.26
CA TYR A 348 15.30 -22.63 -5.56
C TYR A 348 14.79 -22.19 -4.20
N GLY A 349 15.69 -22.06 -3.21
CA GLY A 349 15.44 -21.42 -1.92
C GLY A 349 14.60 -22.27 -0.95
N GLY A 350 13.55 -21.69 -0.42
CA GLY A 350 12.60 -22.35 0.49
C GLY A 350 13.02 -22.39 1.96
N THR A 351 14.07 -21.66 2.36
CA THR A 351 14.66 -21.73 3.70
C THR A 351 14.79 -20.36 4.37
N VAL A 352 14.86 -20.40 5.71
CA VAL A 352 15.31 -19.23 6.48
C VAL A 352 16.76 -18.93 6.09
N ALA A 353 17.05 -17.65 5.81
CA ALA A 353 18.40 -17.20 5.55
C ALA A 353 19.04 -16.65 6.85
N GLU A 354 20.34 -16.86 6.99
CA GLU A 354 21.15 -16.31 8.08
C GLU A 354 22.36 -15.57 7.47
N PRO A 355 22.22 -14.29 7.13
CA PRO A 355 23.35 -13.50 6.62
C PRO A 355 24.52 -13.50 7.62
N ASP A 356 25.75 -13.52 7.13
CA ASP A 356 26.97 -13.66 7.93
C ASP A 356 27.03 -12.67 9.11
N GLY A 357 27.23 -13.21 10.32
CA GLY A 357 27.38 -12.45 11.55
C GLY A 357 26.11 -11.81 12.10
N ILE A 358 24.94 -12.06 11.49
CA ILE A 358 23.65 -11.51 11.93
C ILE A 358 22.80 -12.61 12.53
N THR A 359 22.52 -12.49 13.81
CA THR A 359 21.58 -13.36 14.54
C THR A 359 20.33 -12.56 14.91
N GLY A 360 19.16 -13.20 14.92
CA GLY A 360 17.93 -12.54 15.35
C GLY A 360 17.09 -11.89 14.24
N GLY A 361 17.62 -11.71 13.03
CA GLY A 361 16.87 -11.15 11.88
C GLY A 361 15.82 -12.11 11.27
N ALA A 362 14.86 -11.57 10.56
CA ALA A 362 13.74 -12.32 9.98
C ALA A 362 13.93 -12.59 8.48
N TYR A 363 15.09 -13.12 8.08
CA TYR A 363 15.43 -13.33 6.67
C TYR A 363 14.86 -14.63 6.10
N PHE A 364 14.50 -14.58 4.80
CA PHE A 364 14.03 -15.74 4.06
C PHE A 364 14.61 -15.71 2.64
N THR A 365 15.01 -16.88 2.11
CA THR A 365 15.58 -16.94 0.76
C THR A 365 14.53 -16.61 -0.31
N PRO A 366 14.91 -15.99 -1.46
CA PRO A 366 14.08 -16.05 -2.66
C PRO A 366 13.68 -17.49 -2.92
N THR A 367 12.42 -17.70 -3.26
CA THR A 367 11.90 -19.07 -3.40
C THR A 367 11.11 -19.24 -4.67
N LEU A 368 11.50 -20.24 -5.48
CA LEU A 368 10.83 -20.63 -6.71
C LEU A 368 10.28 -22.04 -6.55
N ILE A 369 8.97 -22.21 -6.72
CA ILE A 369 8.29 -23.50 -6.55
C ILE A 369 7.53 -23.84 -7.82
N ASP A 370 7.87 -24.94 -8.44
CA ASP A 370 7.26 -25.43 -9.67
C ASP A 370 6.24 -26.54 -9.45
N GLY A 371 5.35 -26.73 -10.42
CA GLY A 371 4.34 -27.80 -10.41
C GLY A 371 3.32 -27.66 -9.29
N VAL A 372 3.02 -26.43 -8.86
CA VAL A 372 2.05 -26.18 -7.79
C VAL A 372 0.65 -26.47 -8.27
N ASP A 373 -0.09 -27.31 -7.54
CA ASP A 373 -1.53 -27.51 -7.78
C ASP A 373 -2.26 -26.15 -7.66
N PRO A 374 -2.96 -25.71 -8.71
CA PRO A 374 -3.71 -24.45 -8.70
C PRO A 374 -4.72 -24.32 -7.56
N ALA A 375 -5.21 -25.44 -7.00
CA ALA A 375 -6.14 -25.46 -5.88
C ALA A 375 -5.44 -25.43 -4.50
N ALA A 376 -4.13 -25.61 -4.44
CA ALA A 376 -3.40 -25.64 -3.18
C ALA A 376 -3.38 -24.25 -2.50
N PRO A 377 -3.38 -24.19 -1.15
CA PRO A 377 -3.35 -22.91 -0.42
C PRO A 377 -2.22 -21.97 -0.86
N ILE A 378 -1.04 -22.52 -1.18
CA ILE A 378 0.11 -21.73 -1.64
C ILE A 378 -0.12 -21.05 -3.00
N ALA A 379 -1.01 -21.62 -3.87
CA ALA A 379 -1.41 -21.01 -5.13
C ALA A 379 -2.60 -20.05 -4.97
N GLN A 380 -3.43 -20.24 -3.95
CA GLN A 380 -4.67 -19.52 -3.74
C GLN A 380 -4.54 -18.33 -2.79
N GLU A 381 -3.72 -18.45 -1.74
CA GLU A 381 -3.65 -17.48 -0.66
C GLU A 381 -2.44 -16.54 -0.81
N GLU A 382 -2.56 -15.33 -0.28
CA GLU A 382 -1.48 -14.36 -0.22
C GLU A 382 -0.42 -14.78 0.81
N ILE A 383 0.80 -15.07 0.35
CA ILE A 383 1.93 -15.47 1.19
C ILE A 383 2.56 -14.27 1.89
N PHE A 384 2.74 -13.19 1.15
CA PHE A 384 3.37 -11.93 1.56
C PHE A 384 4.84 -12.13 1.95
N GLY A 385 5.58 -12.78 1.05
CA GLY A 385 7.00 -13.14 1.16
C GLY A 385 7.62 -13.41 -0.20
N PRO A 386 8.95 -13.62 -0.29
CA PRO A 386 9.68 -13.75 -1.55
C PRO A 386 9.50 -15.13 -2.19
N VAL A 387 8.25 -15.53 -2.42
CA VAL A 387 7.88 -16.85 -2.94
C VAL A 387 7.09 -16.70 -4.24
N LEU A 388 7.64 -17.26 -5.33
CA LEU A 388 7.04 -17.32 -6.65
C LEU A 388 6.61 -18.75 -6.95
N THR A 389 5.31 -18.95 -7.20
CA THR A 389 4.75 -20.25 -7.61
C THR A 389 4.61 -20.31 -9.12
N VAL A 390 4.89 -21.47 -9.72
CA VAL A 390 4.82 -21.68 -11.16
C VAL A 390 3.76 -22.73 -11.48
N THR A 391 2.95 -22.45 -12.50
CA THR A 391 1.94 -23.36 -13.04
C THR A 391 1.99 -23.29 -14.55
N PRO A 392 2.28 -24.39 -15.25
CA PRO A 392 2.26 -24.41 -16.72
C PRO A 392 0.83 -24.36 -17.25
N PHE A 393 0.69 -23.89 -18.51
CA PHE A 393 -0.54 -23.96 -19.29
C PHE A 393 -0.24 -24.27 -20.77
N SER A 394 -1.23 -24.84 -21.48
CA SER A 394 -1.13 -25.20 -22.88
C SER A 394 -1.94 -24.29 -23.80
N THR A 395 -2.99 -23.66 -23.32
CA THR A 395 -3.93 -22.83 -24.11
C THR A 395 -4.17 -21.45 -23.49
N GLU A 396 -4.62 -20.52 -24.35
CA GLU A 396 -4.98 -19.16 -23.91
C GLU A 396 -6.14 -19.16 -22.91
N ASP A 397 -7.17 -19.98 -23.17
CA ASP A 397 -8.34 -20.09 -22.28
C ASP A 397 -7.96 -20.65 -20.90
N GLU A 398 -7.05 -21.63 -20.87
CA GLU A 398 -6.51 -22.18 -19.62
C GLU A 398 -5.71 -21.13 -18.84
N ALA A 399 -4.86 -20.35 -19.51
CA ALA A 399 -4.10 -19.27 -18.88
C ALA A 399 -5.02 -18.24 -18.21
N VAL A 400 -6.10 -17.83 -18.90
CA VAL A 400 -7.09 -16.90 -18.36
C VAL A 400 -7.86 -17.53 -17.21
N ALA A 401 -8.26 -18.80 -17.32
CA ALA A 401 -8.95 -19.51 -16.24
C ALA A 401 -8.08 -19.62 -14.97
N LEU A 402 -6.79 -19.96 -15.12
CA LEU A 402 -5.83 -20.01 -14.02
C LEU A 402 -5.61 -18.61 -13.40
N ALA A 403 -5.49 -17.56 -14.24
CA ALA A 403 -5.30 -16.20 -13.75
C ALA A 403 -6.47 -15.76 -12.86
N ASN A 404 -7.70 -16.02 -13.30
CA ASN A 404 -8.94 -15.66 -12.60
C ASN A 404 -9.35 -16.67 -11.51
N GLY A 405 -8.63 -17.78 -11.37
CA GLY A 405 -8.94 -18.91 -10.50
C GLY A 405 -8.66 -18.68 -9.00
N THR A 406 -8.51 -17.42 -8.55
CA THR A 406 -8.39 -17.08 -7.12
C THR A 406 -9.47 -16.11 -6.70
N ASP A 407 -9.65 -15.97 -5.39
CA ASP A 407 -10.58 -14.96 -4.83
C ASP A 407 -10.06 -13.51 -4.94
N TYR A 408 -8.80 -13.33 -5.35
CA TYR A 408 -8.16 -12.03 -5.52
C TYR A 408 -8.22 -11.55 -6.96
N ALA A 409 -8.22 -10.23 -7.14
CA ALA A 409 -8.20 -9.58 -8.45
C ALA A 409 -7.62 -8.16 -8.33
N LEU A 410 -6.34 -8.05 -7.97
CA LEU A 410 -5.68 -6.75 -7.76
C LEU A 410 -4.96 -6.28 -9.01
N ILE A 411 -3.92 -6.98 -9.43
CA ILE A 411 -3.20 -6.70 -10.68
C ILE A 411 -2.79 -7.99 -11.40
N GLY A 412 -2.42 -7.86 -12.69
CA GLY A 412 -1.86 -8.94 -13.49
C GLY A 412 -0.98 -8.44 -14.62
N ALA A 413 -0.22 -9.34 -15.24
CA ALA A 413 0.58 -9.02 -16.43
C ALA A 413 0.42 -10.07 -17.53
N VAL A 414 0.40 -9.62 -18.77
CA VAL A 414 0.35 -10.44 -19.98
C VAL A 414 1.64 -10.24 -20.79
N TRP A 415 2.31 -11.32 -21.12
CA TRP A 415 3.58 -11.32 -21.84
C TRP A 415 3.44 -12.02 -23.17
N THR A 416 3.44 -11.27 -24.25
CA THR A 416 3.30 -11.75 -25.63
C THR A 416 3.73 -10.67 -26.63
N VAL A 417 4.23 -11.04 -27.78
CA VAL A 417 4.48 -10.10 -28.89
C VAL A 417 3.26 -9.97 -29.82
N ASP A 418 2.25 -10.82 -29.68
CA ASP A 418 0.98 -10.75 -30.42
C ASP A 418 0.08 -9.65 -29.81
N LEU A 419 -0.04 -8.54 -30.53
CA LEU A 419 -0.85 -7.39 -30.09
C LEU A 419 -2.34 -7.74 -29.90
N ALA A 420 -2.88 -8.60 -30.76
CA ALA A 420 -4.29 -9.00 -30.67
C ALA A 420 -4.53 -9.85 -29.41
N ARG A 421 -3.64 -10.80 -29.11
CA ARG A 421 -3.64 -11.58 -27.88
C ARG A 421 -3.50 -10.66 -26.66
N ALA A 422 -2.55 -9.73 -26.67
CA ALA A 422 -2.30 -8.80 -25.57
C ALA A 422 -3.58 -8.08 -25.14
N HIS A 423 -4.31 -7.49 -26.07
CA HIS A 423 -5.58 -6.82 -25.79
C HIS A 423 -6.70 -7.78 -25.37
N ARG A 424 -6.83 -8.91 -26.06
CA ARG A 424 -7.89 -9.88 -25.78
C ARG A 424 -7.74 -10.50 -24.40
N VAL A 425 -6.52 -10.92 -24.02
CA VAL A 425 -6.25 -11.53 -22.72
C VAL A 425 -6.33 -10.47 -21.62
N ALA A 426 -5.77 -9.28 -21.82
CA ALA A 426 -5.87 -8.20 -20.82
C ALA A 426 -7.32 -7.80 -20.50
N ALA A 427 -8.24 -7.91 -21.48
CA ALA A 427 -9.66 -7.64 -21.27
C ALA A 427 -10.39 -8.76 -20.49
N GLN A 428 -9.83 -9.98 -20.44
CA GLN A 428 -10.44 -11.15 -19.80
C GLN A 428 -9.88 -11.42 -18.38
N VAL A 429 -8.68 -10.93 -18.08
CA VAL A 429 -8.06 -11.11 -16.76
C VAL A 429 -8.67 -10.13 -15.77
N ASP A 430 -9.21 -10.65 -14.67
CA ASP A 430 -9.76 -9.85 -13.58
C ASP A 430 -8.65 -9.18 -12.77
N GLY A 431 -8.66 -7.84 -12.74
CA GLY A 431 -7.70 -7.05 -11.98
C GLY A 431 -7.94 -5.56 -12.15
N GLY A 432 -7.62 -4.78 -11.13
CA GLY A 432 -7.74 -3.33 -11.18
C GLY A 432 -6.71 -2.69 -12.11
N GLN A 433 -5.55 -3.34 -12.30
CA GLN A 433 -4.52 -2.95 -13.27
C GLN A 433 -3.99 -4.18 -14.00
N ILE A 434 -4.00 -4.13 -15.33
CA ILE A 434 -3.40 -5.18 -16.16
C ILE A 434 -2.29 -4.57 -17.00
N PHE A 435 -1.10 -5.14 -16.88
CA PHE A 435 0.10 -4.71 -17.61
C PHE A 435 0.35 -5.61 -18.81
N VAL A 436 0.93 -5.06 -19.87
CA VAL A 436 1.36 -5.82 -21.05
C VAL A 436 2.85 -5.60 -21.25
N ASN A 437 3.62 -6.69 -21.27
CA ASN A 437 5.08 -6.71 -21.44
C ASN A 437 5.84 -5.83 -20.43
N THR A 438 5.27 -5.65 -19.25
CA THR A 438 5.85 -4.94 -18.09
C THR A 438 5.12 -5.37 -16.82
N TYR A 439 5.60 -4.92 -15.65
CA TYR A 439 4.92 -5.12 -14.38
C TYR A 439 5.17 -3.93 -13.44
N GLY A 440 4.10 -3.38 -12.87
CA GLY A 440 4.18 -2.13 -12.14
C GLY A 440 4.47 -0.93 -13.05
N ALA A 441 4.19 0.26 -12.59
CA ALA A 441 4.35 1.49 -13.37
C ALA A 441 5.27 2.52 -12.67
N GLY A 442 6.35 2.03 -12.03
CA GLY A 442 7.32 2.91 -11.37
C GLY A 442 6.70 3.81 -10.28
N GLY A 443 5.64 3.34 -9.63
CA GLY A 443 4.89 4.09 -8.63
C GLY A 443 3.59 4.70 -9.15
N GLY A 444 3.50 5.14 -10.41
CA GLY A 444 2.29 5.56 -11.14
C GLY A 444 1.20 6.24 -10.31
N VAL A 445 1.49 7.41 -9.70
CA VAL A 445 0.51 8.11 -8.85
C VAL A 445 -0.72 8.55 -9.64
N GLU A 446 -0.56 8.71 -10.95
CA GLU A 446 -1.59 9.10 -11.92
C GLU A 446 -2.55 7.94 -12.26
N LEU A 447 -2.16 6.71 -11.98
CA LEU A 447 -2.92 5.52 -12.35
C LEU A 447 -3.85 5.13 -11.21
N PRO A 448 -5.16 5.02 -11.43
CA PRO A 448 -6.07 4.48 -10.42
C PRO A 448 -5.60 3.11 -9.95
N PHE A 449 -5.62 2.88 -8.64
CA PHE A 449 -5.21 1.64 -8.02
C PHE A 449 -6.31 1.08 -7.14
N GLY A 450 -6.55 -0.20 -7.21
CA GLY A 450 -7.53 -0.92 -6.40
C GLY A 450 -8.00 -2.18 -7.10
N GLY A 451 -8.51 -3.12 -6.31
CA GLY A 451 -8.90 -4.44 -6.77
C GLY A 451 -10.39 -4.63 -6.96
N PHE A 452 -10.73 -5.89 -7.20
CA PHE A 452 -12.07 -6.47 -7.16
C PHE A 452 -12.08 -7.66 -6.20
N ARG A 453 -13.24 -8.22 -5.90
CA ARG A 453 -13.41 -9.40 -5.06
C ARG A 453 -12.71 -9.22 -3.68
N LYS A 454 -11.95 -10.20 -3.21
CA LYS A 454 -11.22 -10.14 -1.93
C LYS A 454 -10.02 -9.18 -1.93
N SER A 455 -9.67 -8.58 -3.07
CA SER A 455 -8.68 -7.50 -3.13
C SER A 455 -9.23 -6.13 -2.76
N GLY A 456 -10.53 -6.02 -2.48
CA GLY A 456 -11.16 -4.81 -1.97
C GLY A 456 -12.02 -4.07 -2.98
N TYR A 457 -12.37 -2.83 -2.64
CA TYR A 457 -13.19 -1.94 -3.47
C TYR A 457 -12.88 -0.47 -3.18
N GLY A 458 -13.31 0.40 -4.08
CA GLY A 458 -12.85 1.78 -4.16
C GLY A 458 -11.62 1.90 -5.05
N ARG A 459 -11.09 3.11 -5.12
CA ARG A 459 -9.83 3.38 -5.84
C ARG A 459 -9.00 4.37 -5.04
N GLU A 460 -7.71 4.09 -4.97
CA GLU A 460 -6.69 5.01 -4.53
C GLU A 460 -5.83 5.44 -5.74
N LYS A 461 -5.03 6.47 -5.59
CA LYS A 461 -4.25 7.09 -6.69
C LYS A 461 -5.15 7.64 -7.82
N GLY A 462 -4.51 8.28 -8.79
CA GLY A 462 -5.23 8.93 -9.87
C GLY A 462 -6.14 10.06 -9.40
N VAL A 463 -6.88 10.62 -10.33
CA VAL A 463 -7.92 11.63 -10.04
C VAL A 463 -9.12 10.99 -9.35
N GLU A 464 -9.38 9.73 -9.64
CA GLU A 464 -10.49 8.93 -9.13
C GLU A 464 -10.47 8.80 -7.59
N ALA A 465 -9.29 8.85 -6.98
CA ALA A 465 -9.18 8.85 -5.52
C ALA A 465 -9.91 10.04 -4.88
N LEU A 466 -10.02 11.20 -5.56
CA LEU A 466 -10.73 12.36 -5.04
C LEU A 466 -12.25 12.10 -4.89
N ASP A 467 -12.82 11.23 -5.72
CA ASP A 467 -14.22 10.83 -5.63
C ASP A 467 -14.53 10.06 -4.34
N ALA A 468 -13.56 9.29 -3.81
CA ALA A 468 -13.72 8.57 -2.54
C ALA A 468 -13.78 9.51 -1.31
N TYR A 469 -13.22 10.71 -1.43
CA TYR A 469 -13.14 11.71 -0.36
C TYR A 469 -14.17 12.86 -0.49
N THR A 470 -15.05 12.80 -1.48
CA THR A 470 -16.05 13.85 -1.73
C THR A 470 -17.44 13.26 -1.97
N ALA A 471 -18.46 14.06 -1.67
CA ALA A 471 -19.83 13.79 -2.08
C ALA A 471 -20.30 14.81 -3.12
N THR A 472 -21.02 14.34 -4.13
CA THR A 472 -21.66 15.23 -5.12
C THR A 472 -22.95 15.80 -4.53
N LYS A 473 -23.03 17.15 -4.43
CA LYS A 473 -24.26 17.87 -4.08
C LYS A 473 -24.86 18.52 -5.32
N THR A 474 -26.09 18.22 -5.64
CA THR A 474 -26.83 18.89 -6.71
C THR A 474 -27.62 20.06 -6.15
N ILE A 475 -27.52 21.21 -6.80
CA ILE A 475 -28.26 22.44 -6.48
C ILE A 475 -29.12 22.78 -7.67
N VAL A 476 -30.43 22.97 -7.42
CA VAL A 476 -31.41 23.36 -8.44
C VAL A 476 -32.01 24.70 -8.03
N VAL A 477 -31.91 25.68 -8.89
CA VAL A 477 -32.47 27.01 -8.69
C VAL A 477 -33.54 27.27 -9.76
N GLN A 478 -34.77 27.55 -9.32
CA GLN A 478 -35.82 28.00 -10.20
C GLN A 478 -35.55 29.48 -10.60
N LEU A 479 -35.51 29.78 -11.88
CA LEU A 479 -35.25 31.13 -12.42
C LEU A 479 -36.55 31.93 -12.50
#